data_dd582b02d7e74c0dc3d4804ee2d30655
#
_entry.id   dd582b02d7e74c0dc3d4804ee2d30655
#
_cell.length_a   1.000
_cell.length_b   1.000
_cell.length_c   1.000
_cell.angle_alpha   90.00
_cell.angle_beta   90.00
_cell.angle_gamma   90.00
#
_symmetry.space_group_name_H-M   'P 1'
#
loop_
_entity.id
_entity.type
_entity.pdbx_description
1 polymer ?
#
loop_
_entity_poly.entity_id
_entity_poly.type
_entity_poly.pdbx_seq_one_letter_code
_entity_poly.pdbx_strand_id
1 'polypeptide(L)'
;MKQKAFTLIELIVVVAIIGILAAVGVVAYNGYTKAAKVNTAKANLKTISSWLSAESTKVCSAKQGGGKNGMFLDSSISQTFIRCSGDGSELAYAASHYFHKNLIFKNPYTGENAIPDKAVSGGFNITRSGLETVSSSYVKIGEIMFFNLGGEEMAVVFSNVGDKNGSDKKEWVIIPGPSNF
;
A
#
# COMPACT_ATOMS: atom_id res chain seq x y z
N MET A 1 -41.00 -41.94 -26.62
CA MET A 1 -40.14 -40.73 -26.78
C MET A 1 -38.82 -41.19 -27.34
N LYS A 2 -38.39 -40.70 -28.51
CA LYS A 2 -37.07 -41.02 -29.09
C LYS A 2 -36.02 -40.19 -28.39
N GLN A 3 -35.17 -40.82 -27.61
CA GLN A 3 -33.97 -40.15 -27.04
C GLN A 3 -32.99 -39.88 -28.18
N LYS A 4 -32.66 -38.63 -28.41
CA LYS A 4 -31.57 -38.24 -29.32
C LYS A 4 -30.25 -38.47 -28.57
N ALA A 5 -29.47 -39.44 -29.00
CA ALA A 5 -28.12 -39.68 -28.50
C ALA A 5 -27.13 -38.69 -29.16
N PHE A 6 -26.22 -38.15 -28.39
CA PHE A 6 -25.12 -37.32 -28.88
C PHE A 6 -24.18 -38.17 -29.76
N THR A 7 -23.75 -37.57 -30.85
CA THR A 7 -22.73 -38.21 -31.69
C THR A 7 -21.33 -37.97 -31.09
N LEU A 8 -20.41 -38.89 -31.32
CA LEU A 8 -19.03 -38.78 -30.84
C LEU A 8 -18.32 -37.50 -31.40
N ILE A 9 -18.64 -37.13 -32.64
CA ILE A 9 -18.05 -35.98 -33.28
C ILE A 9 -18.52 -34.65 -32.64
N GLU A 10 -19.78 -34.56 -32.24
CA GLU A 10 -20.30 -33.38 -31.54
C GLU A 10 -19.56 -33.16 -30.22
N LEU A 11 -19.28 -34.26 -29.49
CA LEU A 11 -18.55 -34.18 -28.22
C LEU A 11 -17.09 -33.73 -28.44
N ILE A 12 -16.40 -34.31 -29.43
CA ILE A 12 -14.97 -33.94 -29.70
C ILE A 12 -14.84 -32.49 -30.13
N VAL A 13 -15.72 -32.00 -30.97
CA VAL A 13 -15.70 -30.61 -31.41
C VAL A 13 -15.89 -29.62 -30.24
N VAL A 14 -16.82 -29.91 -29.35
CA VAL A 14 -17.08 -29.10 -28.18
C VAL A 14 -15.86 -29.06 -27.25
N VAL A 15 -15.23 -30.18 -26.92
CA VAL A 15 -14.06 -30.18 -26.05
C VAL A 15 -12.87 -29.53 -26.71
N ALA A 16 -12.70 -29.63 -28.02
CA ALA A 16 -11.64 -28.94 -28.76
C ALA A 16 -11.80 -27.41 -28.67
N ILE A 17 -13.01 -26.91 -28.86
CA ILE A 17 -13.29 -25.46 -28.75
C ILE A 17 -13.05 -24.97 -27.31
N ILE A 18 -13.55 -25.68 -26.31
CA ILE A 18 -13.33 -25.33 -24.91
C ILE A 18 -11.84 -25.34 -24.58
N GLY A 19 -11.08 -26.31 -25.06
CA GLY A 19 -9.62 -26.39 -24.88
C GLY A 19 -8.89 -25.17 -25.44
N ILE A 20 -9.24 -24.72 -26.63
CA ILE A 20 -8.63 -23.52 -27.24
C ILE A 20 -9.01 -22.26 -26.45
N LEU A 21 -10.28 -22.10 -26.09
CA LEU A 21 -10.74 -20.94 -25.32
C LEU A 21 -10.10 -20.89 -23.93
N ALA A 22 -9.97 -22.03 -23.27
CA ALA A 22 -9.31 -22.12 -21.97
C ALA A 22 -7.82 -21.71 -22.06
N ALA A 23 -7.11 -22.19 -23.07
CA ALA A 23 -5.69 -21.87 -23.25
C ALA A 23 -5.45 -20.35 -23.43
N VAL A 24 -6.25 -19.69 -24.23
CA VAL A 24 -6.16 -18.21 -24.42
C VAL A 24 -6.64 -17.46 -23.19
N GLY A 25 -7.72 -17.94 -22.57
CA GLY A 25 -8.33 -17.33 -21.39
C GLY A 25 -7.39 -17.25 -20.18
N VAL A 26 -6.62 -18.32 -19.92
CA VAL A 26 -5.69 -18.37 -18.77
C VAL A 26 -4.58 -17.31 -18.91
N VAL A 27 -4.01 -17.15 -20.10
CA VAL A 27 -2.95 -16.15 -20.33
C VAL A 27 -3.47 -14.73 -20.15
N ALA A 28 -4.62 -14.42 -20.71
CA ALA A 28 -5.25 -13.10 -20.57
C ALA A 28 -5.64 -12.81 -19.12
N TYR A 29 -6.20 -13.80 -18.40
CA TYR A 29 -6.59 -13.68 -17.00
C TYR A 29 -5.38 -13.38 -16.08
N ASN A 30 -4.27 -14.06 -16.27
CA ASN A 30 -3.05 -13.83 -15.50
C ASN A 30 -2.49 -12.41 -15.70
N GLY A 31 -2.53 -11.90 -16.93
CA GLY A 31 -2.13 -10.52 -17.23
C GLY A 31 -3.03 -9.50 -16.53
N TYR A 32 -4.34 -9.71 -16.60
CA TYR A 32 -5.32 -8.83 -15.98
C TYR A 32 -5.22 -8.80 -14.45
N THR A 33 -5.12 -9.97 -13.82
CA THR A 33 -5.00 -10.06 -12.35
C THR A 33 -3.72 -9.41 -11.84
N LYS A 34 -2.59 -9.55 -12.56
CA LYS A 34 -1.35 -8.87 -12.21
C LYS A 34 -1.50 -7.35 -12.26
N ALA A 35 -2.09 -6.82 -13.34
CA ALA A 35 -2.34 -5.39 -13.48
C ALA A 35 -3.30 -4.87 -12.39
N ALA A 36 -4.36 -5.63 -12.08
CA ALA A 36 -5.31 -5.28 -11.03
C ALA A 36 -4.63 -5.18 -9.65
N LYS A 37 -3.74 -6.12 -9.31
CA LYS A 37 -2.98 -6.09 -8.05
C LYS A 37 -2.09 -4.86 -7.95
N VAL A 38 -1.36 -4.50 -9.01
CA VAL A 38 -0.53 -3.29 -9.06
C VAL A 38 -1.38 -2.04 -8.87
N ASN A 39 -2.51 -1.94 -9.58
CA ASN A 39 -3.40 -0.78 -9.48
C ASN A 39 -4.01 -0.65 -8.08
N THR A 40 -4.39 -1.76 -7.44
CA THR A 40 -4.88 -1.76 -6.06
C THR A 40 -3.82 -1.26 -5.08
N ALA A 41 -2.58 -1.72 -5.22
CA ALA A 41 -1.49 -1.26 -4.36
C ALA A 41 -1.21 0.24 -4.54
N LYS A 42 -1.22 0.75 -5.77
CA LYS A 42 -1.10 2.20 -6.06
C LYS A 42 -2.27 3.01 -5.49
N ALA A 43 -3.48 2.49 -5.58
CA ALA A 43 -4.65 3.13 -4.99
C ALA A 43 -4.53 3.21 -3.47
N ASN A 44 -4.05 2.16 -2.81
CA ASN A 44 -3.78 2.15 -1.38
C ASN A 44 -2.76 3.24 -1.00
N LEU A 45 -1.63 3.33 -1.73
CA LEU A 45 -0.62 4.36 -1.50
C LEU A 45 -1.21 5.76 -1.63
N LYS A 46 -1.96 6.00 -2.70
CA LYS A 46 -2.61 7.30 -2.94
C LYS A 46 -3.61 7.65 -1.82
N THR A 47 -4.40 6.70 -1.37
CA THR A 47 -5.38 6.91 -0.30
C THR A 47 -4.69 7.26 1.01
N ILE A 48 -3.64 6.52 1.39
CA ILE A 48 -2.85 6.79 2.60
C ILE A 48 -2.21 8.17 2.51
N SER A 49 -1.57 8.50 1.40
CA SER A 49 -0.89 9.79 1.25
C SER A 49 -1.86 10.98 1.29
N SER A 50 -3.01 10.86 0.65
CA SER A 50 -4.04 11.91 0.69
C SER A 50 -4.62 12.08 2.10
N TRP A 51 -4.85 10.98 2.80
CA TRP A 51 -5.34 11.01 4.18
C TRP A 51 -4.31 11.66 5.12
N LEU A 52 -3.04 11.26 5.02
CA LEU A 52 -1.96 11.82 5.84
C LEU A 52 -1.77 13.31 5.58
N SER A 53 -1.79 13.76 4.33
CA SER A 53 -1.70 15.19 3.99
C SER A 53 -2.86 15.98 4.59
N ALA A 54 -4.09 15.44 4.53
CA ALA A 54 -5.25 16.09 5.12
C ALA A 54 -5.16 16.18 6.65
N GLU A 55 -4.71 15.10 7.29
CA GLU A 55 -4.55 15.08 8.76
C GLU A 55 -3.40 15.99 9.22
N SER A 56 -2.27 16.01 8.51
CA SER A 56 -1.17 16.93 8.80
C SER A 56 -1.61 18.39 8.78
N THR A 57 -2.43 18.76 7.80
CA THR A 57 -3.01 20.11 7.71
C THR A 57 -3.89 20.44 8.92
N LYS A 58 -4.73 19.50 9.38
CA LYS A 58 -5.61 19.69 10.55
C LYS A 58 -4.83 19.90 11.84
N VAL A 59 -3.73 19.18 12.02
CA VAL A 59 -2.90 19.25 13.23
C VAL A 59 -2.40 20.67 13.50
N CYS A 60 -2.03 21.39 12.46
CA CYS A 60 -1.49 22.74 12.59
C CYS A 60 -2.55 23.85 12.47
N SER A 61 -3.64 23.60 11.76
CA SER A 61 -4.73 24.58 11.62
C SER A 61 -5.46 24.84 12.93
N ALA A 62 -5.46 23.90 13.86
CA ALA A 62 -6.12 24.01 15.17
C ALA A 62 -5.32 24.84 16.18
N LYS A 63 -4.57 25.86 15.75
CA LYS A 63 -3.71 26.74 16.56
C LYS A 63 -4.47 27.59 17.62
N GLN A 64 -5.77 27.44 17.80
CA GLN A 64 -6.54 28.20 18.78
C GLN A 64 -6.78 27.40 20.04
N GLY A 65 -5.97 27.63 21.05
CA GLY A 65 -6.26 27.30 22.44
C GLY A 65 -5.40 26.22 23.07
N GLY A 66 -4.22 26.58 23.52
CA GLY A 66 -3.62 25.97 24.71
C GLY A 66 -3.29 24.47 24.65
N GLY A 67 -2.35 24.05 23.87
CA GLY A 67 -1.43 23.03 24.35
C GLY A 67 -1.72 21.57 24.10
N LYS A 68 -2.68 21.16 23.28
CA LYS A 68 -2.87 19.75 22.94
C LYS A 68 -3.40 19.54 21.52
N ASN A 69 -2.92 20.30 20.58
CA ASN A 69 -3.32 20.12 19.19
C ASN A 69 -2.39 19.14 18.50
N GLY A 70 -2.80 17.89 18.47
CA GLY A 70 -2.12 16.82 17.80
C GLY A 70 -3.14 15.85 17.24
N MET A 71 -2.71 15.08 16.26
CA MET A 71 -3.48 14.00 15.70
C MET A 71 -3.43 12.81 16.65
N PHE A 72 -4.57 12.44 17.23
CA PHE A 72 -4.68 11.14 17.89
C PHE A 72 -4.98 10.09 16.85
N LEU A 73 -4.01 9.27 16.54
CA LEU A 73 -4.22 8.12 15.67
C LEU A 73 -4.80 6.94 16.42
N ASP A 74 -4.57 6.86 17.73
CA ASP A 74 -5.19 5.87 18.62
C ASP A 74 -5.13 6.33 20.08
N SER A 75 -6.26 6.35 20.77
CA SER A 75 -6.38 6.70 22.18
C SER A 75 -5.77 5.66 23.14
N SER A 76 -5.44 4.47 22.64
CA SER A 76 -4.91 3.37 23.47
C SER A 76 -3.37 3.36 23.56
N ILE A 77 -2.68 4.17 22.75
CA ILE A 77 -1.22 4.23 22.74
C ILE A 77 -0.81 5.69 23.01
N SER A 78 -0.20 5.93 24.17
CA SER A 78 0.20 7.28 24.61
C SER A 78 1.24 7.98 23.72
N GLN A 79 1.74 7.32 22.69
CA GLN A 79 2.77 7.81 21.76
C GLN A 79 2.24 8.14 20.37
N THR A 80 0.93 8.09 20.14
CA THR A 80 0.33 8.40 18.83
C THR A 80 -0.06 9.86 18.68
N PHE A 81 0.47 10.72 19.52
CA PHE A 81 0.22 12.15 19.47
C PHE A 81 1.26 12.84 18.58
N ILE A 82 0.82 13.36 17.45
CA ILE A 82 1.66 14.16 16.54
C ILE A 82 1.47 15.63 16.87
N ARG A 83 2.58 16.30 17.18
CA ARG A 83 2.59 17.75 17.37
C ARG A 83 2.72 18.47 16.05
N CYS A 84 2.23 19.70 15.99
CA CYS A 84 2.47 20.56 14.83
C CYS A 84 3.97 20.82 14.59
N SER A 85 4.80 20.73 15.62
CA SER A 85 6.26 20.81 15.54
C SER A 85 6.93 19.44 15.56
N GLY A 86 6.18 18.36 15.32
CA GLY A 86 6.71 16.99 15.29
C GLY A 86 7.61 16.78 14.08
N ASP A 87 8.61 15.93 14.26
CA ASP A 87 9.47 15.53 13.16
C ASP A 87 8.83 14.43 12.30
N GLY A 88 9.41 14.15 11.15
CA GLY A 88 8.92 13.10 10.25
C GLY A 88 8.92 11.70 10.88
N SER A 89 9.71 11.47 11.94
CA SER A 89 9.74 10.18 12.64
C SER A 89 8.50 9.96 13.50
N GLU A 90 8.03 10.99 14.20
CA GLU A 90 6.77 10.95 14.96
C GLU A 90 5.59 10.67 14.02
N LEU A 91 5.56 11.35 12.88
CA LEU A 91 4.51 11.16 11.87
C LEU A 91 4.54 9.75 11.26
N ALA A 92 5.72 9.26 10.88
CA ALA A 92 5.89 7.93 10.32
C ALA A 92 5.50 6.82 11.31
N TYR A 93 5.91 6.98 12.57
CA TYR A 93 5.57 6.05 13.64
C TYR A 93 4.06 6.01 13.90
N ALA A 94 3.45 7.16 14.11
CA ALA A 94 2.02 7.26 14.38
C ALA A 94 1.17 6.75 13.22
N ALA A 95 1.53 7.09 11.97
CA ALA A 95 0.86 6.60 10.77
C ALA A 95 0.94 5.08 10.65
N SER A 96 2.12 4.49 10.85
CA SER A 96 2.30 3.05 10.77
C SER A 96 1.45 2.30 11.79
N HIS A 97 1.42 2.76 13.03
CA HIS A 97 0.59 2.19 14.09
C HIS A 97 -0.90 2.27 13.78
N TYR A 98 -1.37 3.44 13.36
CA TYR A 98 -2.78 3.64 13.05
C TYR A 98 -3.27 2.70 11.95
N PHE A 99 -2.57 2.67 10.84
CA PHE A 99 -2.98 1.85 9.70
C PHE A 99 -2.75 0.36 9.95
N HIS A 100 -1.71 -0.02 10.68
CA HIS A 100 -1.47 -1.41 11.05
C HIS A 100 -2.60 -1.97 11.93
N LYS A 101 -2.93 -1.25 13.00
CA LYS A 101 -3.93 -1.70 13.97
C LYS A 101 -5.34 -1.80 13.39
N ASN A 102 -5.71 -0.86 12.53
CA ASN A 102 -7.05 -0.85 11.95
C ASN A 102 -7.20 -1.78 10.74
N LEU A 103 -6.14 -2.45 10.29
CA LEU A 103 -6.13 -3.40 9.17
C LEU A 103 -6.87 -2.88 7.91
N ILE A 104 -6.80 -1.57 7.68
CA ILE A 104 -7.57 -0.87 6.64
C ILE A 104 -7.14 -1.33 5.25
N PHE A 105 -5.85 -1.61 5.06
CA PHE A 105 -5.27 -1.93 3.76
C PHE A 105 -4.78 -3.37 3.69
N LYS A 106 -5.27 -4.10 2.71
CA LYS A 106 -4.81 -5.47 2.43
C LYS A 106 -3.75 -5.45 1.32
N ASN A 107 -2.73 -6.26 1.52
CA ASN A 107 -1.75 -6.54 0.48
C ASN A 107 -2.43 -7.32 -0.65
N PRO A 108 -2.49 -6.79 -1.88
CA PRO A 108 -3.21 -7.43 -2.97
C PRO A 108 -2.55 -8.72 -3.47
N TYR A 109 -1.34 -9.04 -3.02
CA TYR A 109 -0.60 -10.24 -3.40
C TYR A 109 -0.75 -11.36 -2.39
N THR A 110 -0.74 -11.05 -1.09
CA THR A 110 -0.79 -12.04 -0.02
C THR A 110 -2.14 -12.11 0.69
N GLY A 111 -2.94 -11.05 0.63
CA GLY A 111 -4.19 -10.90 1.37
C GLY A 111 -4.00 -10.50 2.84
N GLU A 112 -2.76 -10.42 3.31
CA GLU A 112 -2.42 -10.01 4.66
C GLU A 112 -2.50 -8.49 4.82
N ASN A 113 -2.13 -7.97 6.01
CA ASN A 113 -2.01 -6.54 6.21
C ASN A 113 -0.91 -5.97 5.30
N ALA A 114 -1.23 -4.91 4.56
CA ALA A 114 -0.25 -4.24 3.71
C ALA A 114 0.82 -3.49 4.51
N ILE A 115 0.55 -3.17 5.77
CA ILE A 115 1.48 -2.51 6.69
C ILE A 115 1.95 -3.53 7.71
N PRO A 116 3.15 -4.10 7.57
CA PRO A 116 3.63 -5.19 8.40
C PRO A 116 4.04 -4.70 9.81
N ASP A 117 4.12 -5.63 10.76
CA ASP A 117 4.55 -5.36 12.16
C ASP A 117 5.88 -4.61 12.25
N LYS A 118 6.82 -4.91 11.36
CA LYS A 118 8.11 -4.21 11.29
C LYS A 118 7.99 -2.72 10.99
N ALA A 119 6.93 -2.29 10.31
CA ALA A 119 6.67 -0.88 10.04
C ALA A 119 6.34 -0.11 11.32
N VAL A 120 5.82 -0.82 12.33
CA VAL A 120 5.40 -0.28 13.63
C VAL A 120 6.58 -0.17 14.61
N SER A 121 7.66 -0.91 14.39
CA SER A 121 8.79 -1.01 15.35
C SER A 121 9.73 0.19 15.37
N GLY A 122 9.51 1.21 14.57
CA GLY A 122 10.29 2.46 14.57
C GLY A 122 10.41 3.06 13.19
N GLY A 123 10.37 4.38 13.12
CA GLY A 123 10.58 5.11 11.88
C GLY A 123 11.97 4.81 11.32
N PHE A 124 12.02 4.15 10.18
CA PHE A 124 13.28 3.95 9.46
C PHE A 124 13.73 5.30 8.90
N ASN A 125 14.92 5.73 9.29
CA ASN A 125 15.54 6.91 8.73
C ASN A 125 16.13 6.58 7.36
N ILE A 126 15.81 7.40 6.37
CA ILE A 126 16.36 7.26 5.03
C ILE A 126 16.56 8.65 4.43
N THR A 127 17.51 8.78 3.52
CA THR A 127 17.66 10.01 2.74
C THR A 127 16.76 9.97 1.51
N ARG A 128 16.43 11.12 0.93
CA ARG A 128 15.66 11.17 -0.33
C ARG A 128 16.32 10.36 -1.45
N SER A 129 17.64 10.40 -1.56
CA SER A 129 18.38 9.57 -2.52
C SER A 129 18.33 8.08 -2.18
N GLY A 130 18.15 7.74 -0.91
CA GLY A 130 18.01 6.36 -0.46
C GLY A 130 16.67 5.73 -0.83
N LEU A 131 15.63 6.52 -1.13
CA LEU A 131 14.31 6.00 -1.52
C LEU A 131 14.38 5.13 -2.79
N GLU A 132 15.23 5.49 -3.74
CA GLU A 132 15.42 4.71 -4.98
C GLU A 132 16.08 3.36 -4.74
N THR A 133 16.89 3.26 -3.68
CA THR A 133 17.71 2.09 -3.37
C THR A 133 17.19 1.29 -2.17
N VAL A 134 15.99 1.60 -1.66
CA VAL A 134 15.39 0.83 -0.55
C VAL A 134 15.38 -0.65 -0.90
N SER A 135 16.06 -1.44 -0.07
CA SER A 135 16.16 -2.88 -0.29
C SER A 135 14.79 -3.58 -0.19
N SER A 136 14.58 -4.60 -1.01
CA SER A 136 13.41 -5.49 -0.91
C SER A 136 13.33 -6.25 0.40
N SER A 137 14.42 -6.29 1.18
CA SER A 137 14.38 -6.81 2.56
C SER A 137 13.57 -5.91 3.51
N TYR A 138 13.51 -4.60 3.22
CA TYR A 138 12.73 -3.65 4.02
C TYR A 138 11.27 -3.57 3.56
N VAL A 139 11.04 -3.53 2.25
CA VAL A 139 9.69 -3.38 1.68
C VAL A 139 9.44 -4.51 0.69
N LYS A 140 8.70 -5.53 1.11
CA LYS A 140 8.30 -6.65 0.25
C LYS A 140 7.17 -6.23 -0.70
N ILE A 141 6.92 -7.08 -1.69
CA ILE A 141 5.88 -6.85 -2.70
C ILE A 141 4.51 -6.62 -2.05
N GLY A 142 3.90 -5.48 -2.37
CA GLY A 142 2.59 -5.09 -1.86
C GLY A 142 2.59 -4.59 -0.41
N GLU A 143 3.73 -4.51 0.26
CA GLU A 143 3.87 -3.86 1.57
C GLU A 143 3.97 -2.33 1.41
N ILE A 144 3.49 -1.64 2.43
CA ILE A 144 3.58 -0.19 2.58
C ILE A 144 4.40 0.10 3.84
N MET A 145 5.42 0.91 3.69
CA MET A 145 6.31 1.31 4.78
C MET A 145 6.36 2.83 4.90
N PHE A 146 6.65 3.30 6.09
CA PHE A 146 6.78 4.72 6.41
C PHE A 146 8.23 5.01 6.80
N PHE A 147 8.82 6.02 6.18
CA PHE A 147 10.22 6.38 6.40
C PHE A 147 10.31 7.84 6.81
N ASN A 148 11.16 8.12 7.79
CA ASN A 148 11.57 9.47 8.11
C ASN A 148 12.66 9.91 7.12
N LEU A 149 12.47 11.08 6.50
CA LEU A 149 13.45 11.67 5.57
C LEU A 149 14.39 12.68 6.23
N GLY A 150 14.22 12.90 7.52
CA GLY A 150 14.88 13.97 8.27
C GLY A 150 14.07 15.28 8.29
N GLY A 151 14.26 16.08 9.31
CA GLY A 151 13.43 17.23 9.55
C GLY A 151 11.97 16.84 9.79
N GLU A 152 11.05 17.49 9.12
CA GLU A 152 9.62 17.28 9.29
C GLU A 152 8.98 16.38 8.18
N GLU A 153 9.78 15.86 7.28
CA GLU A 153 9.29 15.12 6.13
C GLU A 153 9.24 13.61 6.38
N MET A 154 8.22 12.98 5.82
CA MET A 154 8.05 11.54 5.81
C MET A 154 7.85 11.03 4.38
N ALA A 155 8.37 9.86 4.06
CA ALA A 155 8.03 9.14 2.85
C ALA A 155 7.14 7.94 3.15
N VAL A 156 6.09 7.77 2.38
CA VAL A 156 5.31 6.54 2.30
C VAL A 156 5.79 5.78 1.08
N VAL A 157 6.37 4.62 1.30
CA VAL A 157 6.95 3.78 0.26
C VAL A 157 6.15 2.51 0.11
N PHE A 158 5.86 2.17 -1.12
CA PHE A 158 5.23 0.90 -1.44
C PHE A 158 6.06 0.15 -2.51
N SER A 159 6.13 -1.16 -2.38
CA SER A 159 6.76 -2.03 -3.39
C SER A 159 5.69 -2.72 -4.22
N ASN A 160 5.79 -2.60 -5.54
CA ASN A 160 4.95 -3.36 -6.46
C ASN A 160 5.74 -4.51 -7.09
N VAL A 161 5.02 -5.41 -7.73
CA VAL A 161 5.64 -6.39 -8.62
C VAL A 161 6.22 -5.63 -9.80
N GLY A 162 7.52 -5.66 -9.92
CA GLY A 162 8.26 -4.98 -10.96
C GLY A 162 7.74 -5.23 -12.36
N ASP A 163 8.40 -4.60 -13.29
CA ASP A 163 8.19 -4.75 -14.71
C ASP A 163 8.34 -6.23 -15.17
N LYS A 164 8.22 -6.44 -16.47
CA LYS A 164 8.34 -7.77 -17.09
C LYS A 164 9.65 -8.51 -16.76
N ASN A 165 10.66 -7.82 -16.25
CA ASN A 165 11.97 -8.35 -15.90
C ASN A 165 12.10 -8.77 -14.44
N GLY A 166 11.01 -8.67 -13.63
CA GLY A 166 11.01 -9.13 -12.25
C GLY A 166 11.73 -8.22 -11.26
N SER A 167 12.19 -7.04 -11.68
CA SER A 167 12.75 -6.07 -10.76
C SER A 167 11.64 -5.41 -9.94
N ASP A 168 11.80 -5.38 -8.63
CA ASP A 168 10.88 -4.71 -7.71
C ASP A 168 10.88 -3.21 -8.00
N LYS A 169 9.78 -2.73 -8.57
CA LYS A 169 9.58 -1.30 -8.72
C LYS A 169 8.97 -0.74 -7.44
N LYS A 170 9.65 0.23 -6.84
CA LYS A 170 9.15 0.96 -5.68
C LYS A 170 8.55 2.29 -6.13
N GLU A 171 7.46 2.64 -5.49
CA GLU A 171 6.84 3.96 -5.66
C GLU A 171 6.71 4.60 -4.28
N TRP A 172 6.86 5.90 -4.20
CA TRP A 172 6.78 6.64 -2.96
C TRP A 172 6.07 7.97 -3.14
N VAL A 173 5.53 8.46 -2.03
CA VAL A 173 5.00 9.81 -1.91
C VAL A 173 5.63 10.46 -0.70
N ILE A 174 6.12 11.68 -0.86
CA ILE A 174 6.65 12.47 0.23
C ILE A 174 5.50 13.28 0.83
N ILE A 175 5.34 13.15 2.13
CA ILE A 175 4.39 13.92 2.93
C ILE A 175 5.19 14.98 3.67
N PRO A 176 4.94 16.26 3.42
CA PRO A 176 5.56 17.33 4.20
C PRO A 176 5.10 17.26 5.65
N GLY A 177 5.94 17.69 6.55
CA GLY A 177 5.59 17.74 7.97
C GLY A 177 4.53 18.82 8.26
N PRO A 178 3.92 18.73 9.44
CA PRO A 178 2.79 19.59 9.79
C PRO A 178 3.09 21.08 9.80
N SER A 179 4.33 21.50 10.02
CA SER A 179 4.70 22.91 10.05
C SER A 179 4.79 23.58 8.66
N ASN A 180 4.77 22.75 7.61
CA ASN A 180 4.84 23.22 6.21
C ASN A 180 3.45 23.47 5.58
N PHE A 181 2.38 23.46 6.39
CA PHE A 181 1.01 23.75 5.96
C PHE A 181 0.44 25.03 6.55
#